data_bc5ce4094b8ed1f6fa1021341fb00caa
#
_entry.id   bc5ce4094b8ed1f6fa1021341fb00caa
#
_cell.length_a   1.000
_cell.length_b   1.000
_cell.length_c   1.000
_cell.angle_alpha   90.00
_cell.angle_beta   90.00
_cell.angle_gamma   90.00
#
_symmetry.space_group_name_H-M   'P 1'
#
loop_
_entity.id
_entity.type
_entity.pdbx_description
1 polymer ?
#
loop_
_entity_poly.entity_id
_entity_poly.type
_entity_poly.pdbx_seq_one_letter_code
_entity_poly.pdbx_strand_id
1 'polypeptide(L)'
;MAVSQDWSTAGVRPGCESALLVEEILNDVEVVQSDTLGGEGLVAKRAFSPGQVALRERPLAYTETATNHARVMAYCSLRVSDRSRFLRIFSAGGEGCVATAPCEKADPNINGADSDSAAAVFAALEGSEHHISLEEVEKVIKVWNLNAYGNAVSALISKINHSCNPNVFVSVDPVTKHLSATAVRPIAQGEALGSWYFQETPLYWMGQDRRAGHFQRLRGFDCGCERCSGLDVCRGLPCPKCSGTVYRCDGVWRCGRQKSGCGYEGRDADMPLDAEATLVQQVLSALRPQPGQQRKMEDLDNLRFELQKQLGAEHWATAAMGIVMNYRGRAATGGKICSLPVALDGLLFLDWLMGRGLPVAPARILRTPTAMAVDIASFCIKGAHGIDGRCIAGRLTKEFILPILAGSCSDSSLAGLQAFWEQVAELSAFSEKLKSTCGECGNTLEEKGRMTCGQCRQILYCSKECQMRDWKRQHKRGCIPRGDRLGGDRCRKLLASV
;
A
#
# COMPACT_ATOMS: atom_id res chain seq x y z
N MET A 1 -18.79 -23.31 1.13
CA MET A 1 -20.08 -23.01 1.80
C MET A 1 -19.80 -21.90 2.79
N ALA A 2 -20.18 -20.68 2.45
CA ALA A 2 -20.05 -19.53 3.32
C ALA A 2 -21.29 -19.51 4.21
N VAL A 3 -21.13 -19.70 5.50
CA VAL A 3 -22.19 -19.50 6.47
C VAL A 3 -22.30 -18.00 6.70
N SER A 4 -23.27 -17.37 6.05
CA SER A 4 -23.70 -16.02 6.40
C SER A 4 -24.42 -16.11 7.75
N GLN A 5 -23.74 -15.75 8.84
CA GLN A 5 -24.44 -15.50 10.10
C GLN A 5 -25.19 -14.17 9.98
N ASP A 6 -26.48 -14.27 9.82
CA ASP A 6 -27.42 -13.14 9.84
C ASP A 6 -27.58 -12.68 11.30
N TRP A 7 -27.01 -11.54 11.62
CA TRP A 7 -27.05 -10.93 12.96
C TRP A 7 -28.32 -10.10 13.22
N SER A 8 -29.31 -10.17 12.31
CA SER A 8 -30.53 -9.33 12.38
C SER A 8 -31.66 -9.91 13.27
N THR A 9 -31.54 -11.14 13.79
CA THR A 9 -32.66 -11.85 14.44
C THR A 9 -32.48 -12.31 15.88
N ALA A 10 -31.42 -11.90 16.61
CA ALA A 10 -31.36 -12.10 18.05
C ALA A 10 -32.12 -10.95 18.75
N GLY A 11 -33.34 -11.24 19.25
CA GLY A 11 -34.18 -10.28 19.95
C GLY A 11 -33.58 -9.77 21.25
N VAL A 12 -32.83 -8.70 21.20
CA VAL A 12 -32.22 -7.99 22.35
C VAL A 12 -33.02 -6.72 22.59
N ARG A 13 -33.43 -6.50 23.82
CA ARG A 13 -34.22 -5.33 24.24
C ARG A 13 -33.47 -4.03 23.96
N PRO A 14 -34.14 -2.93 23.53
CA PRO A 14 -33.51 -1.64 23.33
C PRO A 14 -32.93 -1.13 24.65
N GLY A 15 -31.60 -1.02 24.75
CA GLY A 15 -30.88 -0.50 25.90
C GLY A 15 -29.67 -1.31 26.37
N CYS A 16 -29.54 -2.59 25.96
CA CYS A 16 -28.44 -3.47 26.40
C CYS A 16 -27.45 -3.81 25.27
N GLU A 17 -27.79 -3.50 23.99
CA GLU A 17 -27.06 -3.95 22.81
C GLU A 17 -25.63 -3.40 22.71
N SER A 18 -25.38 -2.17 23.19
CA SER A 18 -24.06 -1.57 23.03
C SER A 18 -22.99 -2.15 23.98
N ALA A 19 -23.36 -2.67 25.14
CA ALA A 19 -22.41 -3.25 26.08
C ALA A 19 -22.01 -4.69 25.68
N LEU A 20 -22.97 -5.51 25.25
CA LEU A 20 -22.73 -6.88 24.81
C LEU A 20 -21.90 -6.98 23.53
N LEU A 21 -22.17 -6.08 22.55
CA LEU A 21 -21.38 -6.01 21.32
C LEU A 21 -19.91 -5.60 21.59
N VAL A 22 -19.65 -4.78 22.60
CA VAL A 22 -18.28 -4.40 22.95
C VAL A 22 -17.54 -5.58 23.62
N GLU A 23 -18.21 -6.38 24.44
CA GLU A 23 -17.59 -7.55 25.07
C GLU A 23 -17.25 -8.67 24.08
N GLU A 24 -18.13 -8.96 23.11
CA GLU A 24 -17.82 -9.96 22.05
C GLU A 24 -16.69 -9.50 21.12
N ILE A 25 -16.61 -8.21 20.81
CA ILE A 25 -15.60 -7.63 19.92
C ILE A 25 -14.20 -7.64 20.59
N LEU A 26 -14.10 -7.50 21.91
CA LEU A 26 -12.83 -7.48 22.65
C LEU A 26 -12.27 -8.88 22.96
N ASN A 27 -12.87 -9.97 22.47
CA ASN A 27 -12.34 -11.31 22.72
C ASN A 27 -10.96 -11.53 22.09
N ASP A 28 -10.69 -10.95 20.93
CA ASP A 28 -9.49 -11.18 20.15
C ASP A 28 -8.45 -10.05 20.22
N VAL A 29 -8.84 -8.87 20.72
CA VAL A 29 -7.98 -7.69 20.85
C VAL A 29 -8.14 -7.05 22.23
N GLU A 30 -7.13 -6.27 22.65
CA GLU A 30 -7.11 -5.52 23.90
C GLU A 30 -6.70 -4.08 23.67
N VAL A 31 -7.35 -3.15 24.40
CA VAL A 31 -6.95 -1.74 24.42
C VAL A 31 -5.82 -1.58 25.45
N VAL A 32 -4.70 -1.04 25.01
CA VAL A 32 -3.54 -0.78 25.88
C VAL A 32 -3.12 0.69 25.77
N GLN A 33 -2.50 1.20 26.84
CA GLN A 33 -1.80 2.49 26.73
C GLN A 33 -0.51 2.30 25.94
N SER A 34 -0.27 3.19 24.98
CA SER A 34 0.93 3.17 24.15
C SER A 34 1.95 4.15 24.69
N ASP A 35 3.00 3.62 25.33
CA ASP A 35 4.09 4.43 25.90
C ASP A 35 4.89 5.16 24.81
N THR A 36 4.91 4.61 23.60
CA THR A 36 5.70 5.15 22.48
C THR A 36 4.98 6.23 21.67
N LEU A 37 3.64 6.25 21.69
CA LEU A 37 2.84 7.18 20.88
C LEU A 37 1.96 8.12 21.71
N GLY A 38 2.03 8.01 23.04
CA GLY A 38 1.33 8.91 23.96
C GLY A 38 -0.20 8.79 23.89
N GLY A 39 -0.74 7.58 23.79
CA GLY A 39 -2.18 7.36 23.69
C GLY A 39 -2.58 5.91 23.79
N GLU A 40 -3.82 5.58 23.44
CA GLU A 40 -4.30 4.21 23.41
C GLU A 40 -3.93 3.50 22.11
N GLY A 41 -3.73 2.20 22.19
CA GLY A 41 -3.52 1.32 21.05
C GLY A 41 -4.25 -0.01 21.20
N LEU A 42 -4.25 -0.84 20.17
CA LEU A 42 -4.79 -2.20 20.21
C LEU A 42 -3.68 -3.22 20.09
N VAL A 43 -3.74 -4.28 20.89
CA VAL A 43 -2.87 -5.45 20.80
C VAL A 43 -3.68 -6.71 20.53
N ALA A 44 -3.08 -7.66 19.84
CA ALA A 44 -3.67 -8.96 19.55
C ALA A 44 -3.65 -9.86 20.79
N LYS A 45 -4.80 -10.39 21.23
CA LYS A 45 -4.91 -11.36 22.33
C LYS A 45 -4.59 -12.79 21.89
N ARG A 46 -4.61 -13.05 20.57
CA ARG A 46 -4.19 -14.32 19.95
C ARG A 46 -3.45 -14.04 18.63
N ALA A 47 -2.84 -15.08 18.08
CA ALA A 47 -2.21 -14.98 16.75
C ALA A 47 -3.26 -14.91 15.64
N PHE A 48 -2.94 -14.16 14.57
CA PHE A 48 -3.74 -14.07 13.34
C PHE A 48 -2.91 -14.43 12.12
N SER A 49 -3.52 -15.18 11.20
CA SER A 49 -2.98 -15.43 9.86
C SER A 49 -3.43 -14.34 8.88
N PRO A 50 -2.68 -14.09 7.79
CA PRO A 50 -3.09 -13.16 6.75
C PRO A 50 -4.51 -13.48 6.23
N GLY A 51 -5.33 -12.45 6.03
CA GLY A 51 -6.73 -12.57 5.62
C GLY A 51 -7.72 -12.78 6.77
N GLN A 52 -7.26 -13.07 8.01
CA GLN A 52 -8.17 -13.16 9.15
C GLN A 52 -8.57 -11.76 9.63
N VAL A 53 -9.84 -11.61 10.01
CA VAL A 53 -10.37 -10.39 10.62
C VAL A 53 -9.98 -10.41 12.10
N ALA A 54 -9.17 -9.41 12.50
CA ALA A 54 -8.76 -9.24 13.90
C ALA A 54 -9.83 -8.50 14.70
N LEU A 55 -10.54 -7.57 14.07
CA LEU A 55 -11.58 -6.77 14.70
C LEU A 55 -12.61 -6.36 13.66
N ARG A 56 -13.89 -6.49 13.97
CA ARG A 56 -14.99 -5.95 13.18
C ARG A 56 -15.90 -5.12 14.08
N GLU A 57 -16.23 -3.92 13.64
CA GLU A 57 -16.97 -2.97 14.45
C GLU A 57 -18.00 -2.19 13.62
N ARG A 58 -19.18 -1.95 14.21
CA ARG A 58 -20.14 -1.01 13.66
C ARG A 58 -19.62 0.42 13.86
N PRO A 59 -19.70 1.31 12.86
CA PRO A 59 -19.28 2.70 13.06
C PRO A 59 -20.12 3.37 14.15
N LEU A 60 -19.45 4.14 14.98
CA LEU A 60 -20.11 5.06 15.91
C LEU A 60 -20.81 6.18 15.14
N ALA A 61 -20.17 6.68 14.08
CA ALA A 61 -20.74 7.64 13.16
C ALA A 61 -20.33 7.34 11.71
N TYR A 62 -21.25 7.52 10.77
CA TYR A 62 -21.02 7.30 9.35
C TYR A 62 -21.73 8.38 8.52
N THR A 63 -21.15 8.76 7.39
CA THR A 63 -21.76 9.65 6.40
C THR A 63 -21.48 9.17 4.98
N GLU A 64 -22.42 9.36 4.05
CA GLU A 64 -22.24 9.02 2.64
C GLU A 64 -21.30 10.00 1.92
N THR A 65 -21.23 11.24 2.37
CA THR A 65 -20.41 12.30 1.77
C THR A 65 -19.30 12.75 2.71
N ALA A 66 -18.20 13.21 2.15
CA ALA A 66 -17.03 13.66 2.91
C ALA A 66 -17.09 15.14 3.30
N THR A 67 -18.25 15.81 3.22
CA THR A 67 -18.40 17.22 3.61
C THR A 67 -18.44 17.37 5.13
N ASN A 68 -17.90 18.47 5.66
CA ASN A 68 -17.95 18.75 7.09
C ASN A 68 -19.37 18.94 7.58
N HIS A 69 -20.26 19.53 6.77
CA HIS A 69 -21.67 19.63 7.10
C HIS A 69 -22.30 18.25 7.34
N ALA A 70 -22.12 17.27 6.42
CA ALA A 70 -22.66 15.93 6.58
C ALA A 70 -22.06 15.19 7.80
N ARG A 71 -20.79 15.41 8.11
CA ARG A 71 -20.11 14.86 9.29
C ARG A 71 -20.70 15.40 10.60
N VAL A 72 -20.96 16.70 10.66
CA VAL A 72 -21.59 17.33 11.83
C VAL A 72 -23.04 16.87 11.97
N MET A 73 -23.79 16.77 10.86
CA MET A 73 -25.15 16.22 10.88
C MET A 73 -25.19 14.77 11.37
N ALA A 74 -24.25 13.93 10.90
CA ALA A 74 -24.13 12.54 11.38
C ALA A 74 -23.86 12.49 12.89
N TYR A 75 -23.00 13.38 13.42
CA TYR A 75 -22.78 13.52 14.86
C TYR A 75 -24.03 14.00 15.59
N CYS A 76 -24.73 15.02 15.09
CA CYS A 76 -25.98 15.54 15.70
C CYS A 76 -27.08 14.47 15.76
N SER A 77 -27.06 13.51 14.87
CA SER A 77 -28.03 12.39 14.86
C SER A 77 -27.69 11.29 15.87
N LEU A 78 -26.54 11.33 16.54
CA LEU A 78 -26.17 10.37 17.59
C LEU A 78 -26.96 10.59 18.86
N ARG A 79 -27.18 9.52 19.63
CA ARG A 79 -27.69 9.61 21.01
C ARG A 79 -26.68 10.38 21.87
N VAL A 80 -27.17 11.03 22.94
CA VAL A 80 -26.32 11.83 23.83
C VAL A 80 -25.14 11.03 24.38
N SER A 81 -25.35 9.75 24.78
CA SER A 81 -24.29 8.86 25.24
C SER A 81 -23.21 8.64 24.16
N ASP A 82 -23.62 8.52 22.90
CA ASP A 82 -22.72 8.23 21.78
C ASP A 82 -21.98 9.50 21.34
N ARG A 83 -22.60 10.69 21.44
CA ARG A 83 -21.89 11.98 21.24
C ARG A 83 -20.74 12.13 22.24
N SER A 84 -20.98 11.82 23.51
CA SER A 84 -19.92 11.85 24.54
C SER A 84 -18.81 10.86 24.26
N ARG A 85 -19.12 9.67 23.75
CA ARG A 85 -18.12 8.68 23.32
C ARG A 85 -17.33 9.18 22.11
N PHE A 86 -18.01 9.74 21.12
CA PHE A 86 -17.41 10.29 19.92
C PHE A 86 -16.37 11.38 20.24
N LEU A 87 -16.72 12.33 21.08
CA LEU A 87 -15.81 13.41 21.48
C LEU A 87 -14.62 12.93 22.32
N ARG A 88 -14.77 11.82 23.08
CA ARG A 88 -13.68 11.20 23.84
C ARG A 88 -12.65 10.49 22.96
N ILE A 89 -13.00 10.01 21.76
CA ILE A 89 -12.05 9.43 20.83
C ILE A 89 -10.92 10.42 20.53
N PHE A 90 -11.24 11.70 20.40
CA PHE A 90 -10.27 12.76 20.19
C PHE A 90 -9.40 13.08 21.42
N SER A 91 -9.99 13.05 22.62
CA SER A 91 -9.31 13.43 23.88
C SER A 91 -8.40 12.33 24.43
N ALA A 92 -8.47 11.10 23.93
CA ALA A 92 -7.58 10.02 24.32
C ALA A 92 -6.13 10.16 23.78
N GLY A 93 -5.90 11.07 22.87
CA GLY A 93 -4.55 11.50 22.49
C GLY A 93 -4.09 12.65 23.35
N GLY A 94 -3.68 12.37 24.59
CA GLY A 94 -3.18 13.27 25.65
C GLY A 94 -3.08 14.77 25.37
N GLU A 95 -3.16 15.60 26.39
CA GLU A 95 -2.99 17.07 26.33
C GLU A 95 -1.69 17.57 25.67
N GLY A 96 -0.78 16.66 25.29
CA GLY A 96 0.46 16.93 24.55
C GLY A 96 0.40 16.72 23.03
N CYS A 97 -0.66 16.14 22.50
CA CYS A 97 -0.84 16.06 21.04
C CYS A 97 -1.37 17.40 20.54
N VAL A 98 -0.44 18.33 20.32
CA VAL A 98 -0.70 19.64 19.75
C VAL A 98 -1.12 19.46 18.29
N ALA A 99 -2.35 19.02 18.06
CA ALA A 99 -3.03 19.22 16.78
C ALA A 99 -3.34 20.73 16.60
N THR A 100 -2.34 21.59 16.84
CA THR A 100 -2.40 23.06 16.69
C THR A 100 -1.88 23.51 15.33
N ALA A 101 -1.57 22.60 14.40
CA ALA A 101 -1.59 23.03 13.02
C ALA A 101 -3.06 22.97 12.58
N PRO A 102 -3.70 24.10 12.26
CA PRO A 102 -4.91 24.04 11.45
C PRO A 102 -4.55 23.17 10.26
N CYS A 103 -5.48 22.31 9.84
CA CYS A 103 -5.35 21.58 8.58
C CYS A 103 -5.30 22.66 7.48
N GLU A 104 -4.17 23.37 7.42
CA GLU A 104 -3.91 24.33 6.36
C GLU A 104 -3.67 23.51 5.11
N LYS A 105 -4.70 23.56 4.29
CA LYS A 105 -4.80 23.00 2.93
C LYS A 105 -5.16 21.52 2.90
N ALA A 106 -6.45 21.24 3.17
CA ALA A 106 -7.18 20.36 2.26
C ALA A 106 -6.77 20.75 0.83
N ASP A 107 -6.54 19.73 -0.02
CA ASP A 107 -6.17 19.88 -1.43
C ASP A 107 -6.95 21.09 -2.03
N PRO A 108 -6.29 22.15 -2.52
CA PRO A 108 -6.96 23.32 -3.06
C PRO A 108 -7.84 23.02 -4.28
N ASN A 109 -7.84 21.78 -4.78
CA ASN A 109 -8.71 21.30 -5.85
C ASN A 109 -10.07 20.77 -5.36
N ILE A 110 -10.35 20.74 -4.04
CA ILE A 110 -11.73 20.58 -3.54
C ILE A 110 -12.35 21.98 -3.60
N ASN A 111 -12.89 22.34 -4.75
CA ASN A 111 -13.68 23.55 -4.96
C ASN A 111 -14.86 23.55 -3.98
N GLY A 112 -14.78 24.31 -2.91
CA GLY A 112 -15.77 24.41 -1.85
C GLY A 112 -15.19 24.82 -0.49
N ALA A 113 -13.90 25.21 -0.42
CA ALA A 113 -13.18 25.47 0.82
C ALA A 113 -13.85 26.49 1.77
N ASP A 114 -14.55 27.49 1.24
CA ASP A 114 -15.20 28.51 2.09
C ASP A 114 -16.57 28.08 2.63
N SER A 115 -17.32 27.27 1.88
CA SER A 115 -18.66 26.82 2.29
C SER A 115 -18.65 25.63 3.26
N ASP A 116 -17.52 24.94 3.41
CA ASP A 116 -17.36 23.73 4.26
C ASP A 116 -16.43 23.98 5.46
N SER A 117 -16.13 25.25 5.79
CA SER A 117 -15.42 25.62 7.01
C SER A 117 -16.28 25.38 8.26
N ALA A 118 -15.65 25.21 9.43
CA ALA A 118 -16.38 25.02 10.68
C ALA A 118 -17.37 26.20 10.95
N ALA A 119 -16.93 27.44 10.67
CA ALA A 119 -17.77 28.62 10.81
C ALA A 119 -18.95 28.62 9.82
N ALA A 120 -18.74 28.22 8.58
CA ALA A 120 -19.82 28.14 7.59
C ALA A 120 -20.81 27.02 7.93
N VAL A 121 -20.32 25.86 8.39
CA VAL A 121 -21.18 24.77 8.87
C VAL A 121 -21.97 25.19 10.10
N PHE A 122 -21.34 25.88 11.05
CA PHE A 122 -22.03 26.40 12.24
C PHE A 122 -23.13 27.41 11.86
N ALA A 123 -22.82 28.38 10.99
CA ALA A 123 -23.82 29.37 10.52
C ALA A 123 -24.98 28.69 9.76
N ALA A 124 -24.73 27.61 9.00
CA ALA A 124 -25.79 26.88 8.34
C ALA A 124 -26.70 26.09 9.30
N LEU A 125 -26.22 25.80 10.52
CA LEU A 125 -26.96 25.12 11.58
C LEU A 125 -27.57 26.09 12.60
N GLU A 126 -27.25 27.38 12.52
CA GLU A 126 -27.77 28.40 13.41
C GLU A 126 -29.31 28.48 13.29
N GLY A 127 -30.01 28.36 14.39
CA GLY A 127 -31.48 28.29 14.42
C GLY A 127 -32.07 26.91 14.13
N SER A 128 -31.25 25.89 13.88
CA SER A 128 -31.71 24.50 13.80
C SER A 128 -32.03 23.94 15.20
N GLU A 129 -32.73 22.79 15.22
CA GLU A 129 -33.02 22.06 16.47
C GLU A 129 -31.75 21.44 17.13
N HIS A 130 -30.60 21.49 16.47
CA HIS A 130 -29.40 20.79 16.87
C HIS A 130 -28.52 21.51 17.87
N HIS A 131 -28.90 22.56 18.50
CA HIS A 131 -28.20 23.26 19.60
C HIS A 131 -26.71 22.89 19.79
N ILE A 132 -25.87 23.10 18.78
CA ILE A 132 -24.44 22.80 18.76
C ILE A 132 -23.64 24.10 18.80
N SER A 133 -22.53 24.15 19.55
CA SER A 133 -21.64 25.32 19.57
C SER A 133 -20.59 25.22 18.45
N LEU A 134 -20.00 26.38 18.06
CA LEU A 134 -18.91 26.43 17.12
C LEU A 134 -17.71 25.57 17.58
N GLU A 135 -17.38 25.64 18.88
CA GLU A 135 -16.31 24.81 19.47
C GLU A 135 -16.59 23.32 19.31
N GLU A 136 -17.82 22.89 19.49
CA GLU A 136 -18.24 21.51 19.32
C GLU A 136 -18.19 21.09 17.84
N VAL A 137 -18.60 21.95 16.90
CA VAL A 137 -18.47 21.75 15.46
C VAL A 137 -16.99 21.51 15.08
N GLU A 138 -16.09 22.37 15.58
CA GLU A 138 -14.65 22.23 15.34
C GLU A 138 -14.10 20.92 15.90
N LYS A 139 -14.51 20.51 17.10
CA LYS A 139 -14.12 19.23 17.70
C LYS A 139 -14.60 18.06 16.86
N VAL A 140 -15.83 18.09 16.41
CA VAL A 140 -16.41 17.03 15.56
C VAL A 140 -15.62 16.90 14.26
N ILE A 141 -15.33 18.00 13.57
CA ILE A 141 -14.54 17.99 12.35
C ILE A 141 -13.12 17.43 12.60
N LYS A 142 -12.49 17.81 13.73
CA LYS A 142 -11.17 17.26 14.11
C LYS A 142 -11.22 15.75 14.36
N VAL A 143 -12.23 15.24 15.06
CA VAL A 143 -12.41 13.80 15.26
C VAL A 143 -12.51 13.06 13.94
N TRP A 144 -13.31 13.55 12.99
CA TRP A 144 -13.43 12.95 11.66
C TRP A 144 -12.08 12.95 10.92
N ASN A 145 -11.39 14.09 10.89
CA ASN A 145 -10.13 14.24 10.16
C ASN A 145 -9.01 13.35 10.70
N LEU A 146 -9.00 13.09 12.01
CA LEU A 146 -7.94 12.32 12.65
C LEU A 146 -8.25 10.82 12.76
N ASN A 147 -9.53 10.44 12.92
CA ASN A 147 -9.90 9.08 13.31
C ASN A 147 -10.75 8.33 12.29
N ALA A 148 -11.24 9.01 11.23
CA ALA A 148 -12.09 8.34 10.27
C ALA A 148 -11.30 7.43 9.32
N TYR A 149 -11.84 6.26 9.07
CA TYR A 149 -11.47 5.40 7.95
C TYR A 149 -12.54 5.54 6.87
N GLY A 150 -12.18 6.20 5.76
CA GLY A 150 -13.16 6.64 4.77
C GLY A 150 -14.16 7.62 5.40
N ASN A 151 -15.43 7.28 5.35
CA ASN A 151 -16.52 8.08 5.90
C ASN A 151 -17.11 7.50 7.20
N ALA A 152 -16.32 6.80 7.98
CA ALA A 152 -16.75 6.12 9.21
C ALA A 152 -15.77 6.38 10.36
N VAL A 153 -16.30 6.69 11.52
CA VAL A 153 -15.58 6.79 12.80
C VAL A 153 -16.07 5.70 13.73
N SER A 154 -15.14 4.98 14.35
CA SER A 154 -15.46 3.89 15.27
C SER A 154 -14.77 4.06 16.62
N ALA A 155 -15.24 3.36 17.64
CA ALA A 155 -14.74 3.50 18.99
C ALA A 155 -13.41 2.75 19.23
N LEU A 156 -13.24 1.58 18.60
CA LEU A 156 -12.07 0.71 18.78
C LEU A 156 -11.11 0.79 17.60
N ILE A 157 -11.60 0.65 16.36
CA ILE A 157 -10.72 0.70 15.18
C ILE A 157 -9.97 2.03 15.08
N SER A 158 -10.56 3.13 15.55
CA SER A 158 -9.88 4.43 15.64
C SER A 158 -8.66 4.44 16.57
N LYS A 159 -8.52 3.43 17.44
CA LYS A 159 -7.35 3.26 18.34
C LYS A 159 -6.20 2.46 17.69
N ILE A 160 -6.39 1.92 16.47
CA ILE A 160 -5.30 1.29 15.73
C ILE A 160 -4.31 2.37 15.31
N ASN A 161 -3.10 2.32 15.85
CA ASN A 161 -2.07 3.30 15.56
C ASN A 161 -1.49 3.18 14.15
N HIS A 162 -0.83 4.25 13.69
CA HIS A 162 -0.14 4.22 12.41
C HIS A 162 1.11 3.33 12.45
N SER A 163 1.31 2.57 11.38
CA SER A 163 2.59 1.91 11.09
C SER A 163 2.94 2.02 9.61
N CYS A 164 4.20 2.36 9.31
CA CYS A 164 4.77 2.24 7.96
C CYS A 164 5.05 0.78 7.57
N ASN A 165 4.96 -0.15 8.54
CA ASN A 165 4.97 -1.58 8.38
C ASN A 165 3.64 -2.17 8.93
N PRO A 166 2.48 -1.89 8.26
CA PRO A 166 1.19 -2.27 8.79
C PRO A 166 1.04 -3.79 8.88
N ASN A 167 0.37 -4.25 9.92
CA ASN A 167 -0.03 -5.65 10.07
C ASN A 167 -1.53 -5.85 9.89
N VAL A 168 -2.31 -4.77 9.93
CA VAL A 168 -3.73 -4.80 9.58
C VAL A 168 -4.07 -3.77 8.50
N PHE A 169 -5.11 -4.09 7.73
CA PHE A 169 -5.78 -3.18 6.83
C PHE A 169 -7.20 -2.93 7.31
N VAL A 170 -7.60 -1.66 7.38
CA VAL A 170 -8.95 -1.28 7.75
C VAL A 170 -9.77 -1.00 6.51
N SER A 171 -10.88 -1.71 6.36
CA SER A 171 -11.86 -1.53 5.30
C SER A 171 -13.23 -1.20 5.86
N VAL A 172 -14.05 -0.51 5.06
CA VAL A 172 -15.47 -0.26 5.34
C VAL A 172 -16.29 -1.09 4.37
N ASP A 173 -17.17 -1.92 4.89
CA ASP A 173 -18.11 -2.69 4.08
C ASP A 173 -19.10 -1.75 3.38
N PRO A 174 -19.25 -1.80 2.05
CA PRO A 174 -20.05 -0.83 1.31
C PRO A 174 -21.56 -0.96 1.59
N VAL A 175 -22.03 -2.12 2.04
CA VAL A 175 -23.44 -2.40 2.31
C VAL A 175 -23.76 -2.15 3.79
N THR A 176 -23.07 -2.86 4.67
CA THR A 176 -23.35 -2.83 6.11
C THR A 176 -22.70 -1.66 6.83
N LYS A 177 -21.74 -0.99 6.16
CA LYS A 177 -20.92 0.12 6.70
C LYS A 177 -20.04 -0.28 7.91
N HIS A 178 -19.96 -1.57 8.24
CA HIS A 178 -19.05 -2.05 9.30
C HIS A 178 -17.61 -1.82 8.89
N LEU A 179 -16.78 -1.48 9.86
CA LEU A 179 -15.34 -1.44 9.71
C LEU A 179 -14.76 -2.81 10.08
N SER A 180 -13.77 -3.24 9.32
CA SER A 180 -13.03 -4.47 9.61
C SER A 180 -11.54 -4.22 9.54
N ALA A 181 -10.81 -4.60 10.58
CA ALA A 181 -9.35 -4.65 10.59
C ALA A 181 -8.91 -6.08 10.24
N THR A 182 -8.38 -6.27 9.04
CA THR A 182 -7.96 -7.58 8.53
C THR A 182 -6.45 -7.69 8.54
N ALA A 183 -5.92 -8.81 9.06
CA ALA A 183 -4.49 -9.09 9.06
C ALA A 183 -3.95 -9.17 7.62
N VAL A 184 -2.89 -8.41 7.32
CA VAL A 184 -2.21 -8.43 6.00
C VAL A 184 -0.93 -9.26 6.02
N ARG A 185 -0.42 -9.58 7.22
CA ARG A 185 0.68 -10.49 7.49
C ARG A 185 0.40 -11.27 8.77
N PRO A 186 1.17 -12.31 9.11
CA PRO A 186 1.05 -12.95 10.40
C PRO A 186 1.20 -11.93 11.54
N ILE A 187 0.31 -12.02 12.52
CA ILE A 187 0.33 -11.20 13.75
C ILE A 187 0.50 -12.15 14.91
N ALA A 188 1.50 -11.92 15.76
CA ALA A 188 1.70 -12.71 16.96
C ALA A 188 0.76 -12.27 18.09
N GLN A 189 0.49 -13.16 19.05
CA GLN A 189 -0.15 -12.78 20.30
C GLN A 189 0.70 -11.73 21.02
N GLY A 190 0.08 -10.68 21.53
CA GLY A 190 0.73 -9.55 22.18
C GLY A 190 1.28 -8.49 21.20
N GLU A 191 1.23 -8.74 19.91
CA GLU A 191 1.68 -7.76 18.90
C GLU A 191 0.67 -6.61 18.77
N ALA A 192 1.18 -5.37 18.71
CA ALA A 192 0.36 -4.19 18.49
C ALA A 192 -0.21 -4.18 17.08
N LEU A 193 -1.50 -3.84 16.94
CA LEU A 193 -2.13 -3.62 15.65
C LEU A 193 -1.71 -2.26 15.10
N GLY A 194 -1.23 -2.27 13.87
CA GLY A 194 -0.80 -1.06 13.16
C GLY A 194 -1.39 -1.01 11.75
N SER A 195 -1.94 0.13 11.35
CA SER A 195 -2.48 0.35 10.02
C SER A 195 -1.76 1.50 9.31
N TRP A 196 -1.89 1.54 7.99
CA TRP A 196 -1.44 2.67 7.20
C TRP A 196 -2.56 3.73 7.13
N TYR A 197 -2.29 4.94 7.62
CA TYR A 197 -3.32 5.99 7.74
C TYR A 197 -3.69 6.71 6.45
N PHE A 198 -2.83 6.63 5.43
CA PHE A 198 -3.03 7.38 4.21
C PHE A 198 -3.55 6.49 3.08
N GLN A 199 -4.55 6.97 2.37
CA GLN A 199 -5.12 6.24 1.24
C GLN A 199 -4.29 6.39 -0.04
N GLU A 200 -3.38 7.35 -0.07
CA GLU A 200 -2.63 7.69 -1.27
C GLU A 200 -1.21 7.12 -1.29
N THR A 201 -0.87 6.61 -2.39
CA THR A 201 0.08 5.57 -2.64
C THR A 201 1.55 5.93 -2.80
N PRO A 202 2.00 7.08 -3.33
CA PRO A 202 3.44 7.27 -3.50
C PRO A 202 4.20 7.28 -2.18
N LEU A 203 3.60 7.83 -1.13
CA LEU A 203 4.24 7.97 0.18
C LEU A 203 4.69 6.63 0.78
N TYR A 204 3.98 5.54 0.49
CA TYR A 204 4.28 4.22 1.05
C TYR A 204 5.68 3.72 0.69
N TRP A 205 6.17 3.97 -0.52
CA TRP A 205 7.51 3.56 -0.96
C TRP A 205 8.55 4.68 -0.97
N MET A 206 8.21 5.89 -0.52
CA MET A 206 9.16 6.99 -0.38
C MET A 206 10.09 6.80 0.83
N GLY A 207 11.18 7.56 0.85
CA GLY A 207 12.13 7.59 1.97
C GLY A 207 11.49 8.03 3.29
N GLN A 208 12.17 7.71 4.38
CA GLN A 208 11.70 8.00 5.75
C GLN A 208 11.44 9.50 5.97
N ASP A 209 12.33 10.36 5.50
CA ASP A 209 12.22 11.82 5.61
C ASP A 209 10.93 12.36 5.00
N ARG A 210 10.53 11.85 3.85
CA ARG A 210 9.28 12.23 3.17
C ARG A 210 8.06 11.74 3.94
N ARG A 211 8.11 10.51 4.46
CA ARG A 211 7.03 9.99 5.30
C ARG A 211 6.91 10.79 6.58
N ALA A 212 8.02 11.03 7.29
CA ALA A 212 8.05 11.80 8.54
C ALA A 212 7.51 13.22 8.35
N GLY A 213 8.02 13.96 7.36
CA GLY A 213 7.53 15.30 7.07
C GLY A 213 6.04 15.35 6.70
N HIS A 214 5.52 14.30 6.07
CA HIS A 214 4.09 14.19 5.77
C HIS A 214 3.25 13.93 7.02
N PHE A 215 3.70 13.03 7.91
CA PHE A 215 3.02 12.73 9.17
C PHE A 215 2.99 13.95 10.08
N GLN A 216 4.14 14.62 10.23
CA GLN A 216 4.24 15.81 11.06
C GLN A 216 3.29 16.91 10.57
N ARG A 217 3.26 17.16 9.25
CA ARG A 217 2.39 18.22 8.69
C ARG A 217 0.91 17.89 8.78
N LEU A 218 0.48 16.66 8.55
CA LEU A 218 -0.93 16.29 8.47
C LEU A 218 -1.52 15.69 9.75
N ARG A 219 -0.67 15.17 10.63
CA ARG A 219 -1.10 14.43 11.82
C ARG A 219 -0.42 14.91 13.11
N GLY A 220 0.63 15.75 13.01
CA GLY A 220 1.32 16.33 14.15
C GLY A 220 2.16 15.35 14.98
N PHE A 221 2.60 14.21 14.39
CA PHE A 221 3.41 13.24 15.11
C PHE A 221 4.58 12.72 14.27
N ASP A 222 5.62 12.22 14.98
CA ASP A 222 6.74 11.50 14.40
C ASP A 222 6.51 9.99 14.53
N CYS A 223 6.61 9.27 13.41
CA CYS A 223 6.39 7.83 13.40
C CYS A 223 7.60 7.08 13.92
N GLY A 224 7.47 6.41 15.07
CA GLY A 224 8.48 5.55 15.70
C GLY A 224 8.36 4.06 15.33
N CYS A 225 7.62 3.68 14.26
CA CYS A 225 7.47 2.27 13.90
C CYS A 225 8.82 1.66 13.46
N GLU A 226 8.91 0.32 13.49
CA GLU A 226 10.10 -0.47 13.12
C GLU A 226 10.72 -0.03 11.79
N ARG A 227 9.90 0.30 10.77
CA ARG A 227 10.40 0.76 9.47
C ARG A 227 10.97 2.17 9.53
N CYS A 228 10.50 3.03 10.43
CA CYS A 228 11.01 4.39 10.58
C CYS A 228 12.21 4.48 11.51
N SER A 229 12.35 3.58 12.48
CA SER A 229 13.53 3.46 13.33
C SER A 229 14.65 2.63 12.68
N GLY A 230 14.35 1.87 11.63
CA GLY A 230 15.31 1.02 10.93
C GLY A 230 16.01 1.71 9.75
N LEU A 231 16.71 0.88 8.98
CA LEU A 231 17.39 1.28 7.76
C LEU A 231 16.40 1.81 6.71
N ASP A 232 16.63 3.00 6.16
CA ASP A 232 15.80 3.53 5.07
C ASP A 232 16.14 2.89 3.73
N VAL A 233 15.65 1.66 3.55
CA VAL A 233 15.90 0.84 2.34
C VAL A 233 15.35 1.46 1.05
N CYS A 234 14.50 2.48 1.14
CA CYS A 234 13.92 3.17 -0.01
C CYS A 234 14.77 4.34 -0.51
N ARG A 235 15.73 4.81 0.32
CA ARG A 235 16.57 5.97 0.02
C ARG A 235 18.03 5.58 -0.07
N GLY A 236 18.36 4.63 -0.96
CA GLY A 236 19.75 4.26 -1.21
C GLY A 236 20.41 5.26 -2.15
N LEU A 237 21.58 5.80 -1.76
CA LEU A 237 22.41 6.69 -2.59
C LEU A 237 23.72 6.01 -2.99
N PRO A 238 24.39 6.43 -4.10
CA PRO A 238 25.69 5.91 -4.46
C PRO A 238 26.73 6.13 -3.34
N CYS A 239 27.50 5.10 -3.03
CA CYS A 239 28.57 5.22 -2.04
C CYS A 239 29.70 6.10 -2.58
N PRO A 240 30.13 7.16 -1.89
CA PRO A 240 31.24 8.00 -2.34
C PRO A 240 32.59 7.27 -2.44
N LYS A 241 32.75 6.15 -1.73
CA LYS A 241 34.00 5.40 -1.66
C LYS A 241 34.08 4.21 -2.60
N CYS A 242 32.94 3.63 -2.98
CA CYS A 242 32.91 2.45 -3.84
C CYS A 242 31.66 2.47 -4.75
N SER A 243 31.50 1.46 -5.61
CA SER A 243 30.33 1.31 -6.49
C SER A 243 29.08 0.75 -5.79
N GLY A 244 29.06 0.71 -4.44
CA GLY A 244 27.94 0.23 -3.64
C GLY A 244 26.91 1.30 -3.38
N THR A 245 25.94 0.96 -2.53
CA THR A 245 24.89 1.87 -2.08
C THR A 245 25.04 2.16 -0.60
N VAL A 246 24.87 3.40 -0.20
CA VAL A 246 24.77 3.81 1.21
C VAL A 246 23.31 4.02 1.57
N TYR A 247 22.98 3.68 2.80
CA TYR A 247 21.67 3.91 3.40
C TYR A 247 21.82 4.70 4.69
N ARG A 248 20.84 5.55 4.99
CA ARG A 248 20.79 6.32 6.22
C ARG A 248 20.16 5.50 7.36
N CYS A 249 20.83 5.48 8.50
CA CYS A 249 20.32 4.92 9.76
C CYS A 249 20.85 5.76 10.91
N ASP A 250 19.98 6.21 11.80
CA ASP A 250 20.34 7.02 12.98
C ASP A 250 21.22 8.26 12.65
N GLY A 251 20.89 8.93 11.56
CA GLY A 251 21.62 10.14 11.13
C GLY A 251 22.96 9.89 10.44
N VAL A 252 23.37 8.63 10.26
CA VAL A 252 24.64 8.25 9.64
C VAL A 252 24.38 7.47 8.34
N TRP A 253 25.12 7.79 7.29
CA TRP A 253 25.13 7.07 6.03
C TRP A 253 26.16 5.95 6.05
N ARG A 254 25.73 4.70 5.87
CA ARG A 254 26.58 3.51 5.88
C ARG A 254 26.50 2.73 4.60
N CYS A 255 27.67 2.26 4.10
CA CYS A 255 27.71 1.44 2.90
C CYS A 255 27.14 0.03 3.16
N GLY A 256 26.16 -0.40 2.33
CA GLY A 256 25.57 -1.74 2.43
C GLY A 256 26.53 -2.90 2.15
N ARG A 257 27.71 -2.62 1.57
CA ARG A 257 28.76 -3.63 1.33
C ARG A 257 29.66 -3.85 2.55
N GLN A 258 29.08 -4.10 3.70
CA GLN A 258 29.87 -4.33 4.93
C GLN A 258 30.83 -5.55 4.82
N LYS A 259 30.40 -6.62 4.14
CA LYS A 259 31.21 -7.84 3.97
C LYS A 259 32.37 -7.72 3.00
N SER A 260 32.41 -6.68 2.15
CA SER A 260 33.44 -6.46 1.14
C SER A 260 34.43 -5.35 1.51
N GLY A 261 34.42 -4.88 2.76
CA GLY A 261 35.47 -4.01 3.29
C GLY A 261 35.40 -2.54 2.87
N CYS A 262 34.26 -2.03 2.35
CA CYS A 262 34.18 -0.60 2.02
C CYS A 262 34.26 0.29 3.27
N GLY A 263 33.55 -0.06 4.35
CA GLY A 263 33.59 0.62 5.64
C GLY A 263 33.25 2.13 5.59
N TYR A 264 32.55 2.61 4.54
CA TYR A 264 32.16 4.01 4.47
C TYR A 264 31.09 4.33 5.50
N GLU A 265 31.36 5.35 6.31
CA GLU A 265 30.40 6.05 7.16
C GLU A 265 30.52 7.55 6.86
N GLY A 266 29.40 8.24 6.71
CA GLY A 266 29.34 9.67 6.40
C GLY A 266 28.17 10.37 7.06
N ARG A 267 28.19 11.69 7.06
CA ARG A 267 27.13 12.56 7.56
C ARG A 267 26.31 13.10 6.39
N ASP A 268 25.20 13.76 6.68
CA ASP A 268 24.35 14.41 5.65
C ASP A 268 25.15 15.42 4.79
N ALA A 269 26.13 16.13 5.38
CA ALA A 269 26.99 17.05 4.65
C ALA A 269 27.92 16.40 3.60
N ASP A 270 28.15 15.09 3.72
CA ASP A 270 28.98 14.33 2.78
C ASP A 270 28.19 13.78 1.59
N MET A 271 26.87 14.01 1.58
CA MET A 271 25.93 13.45 0.60
C MET A 271 25.34 14.54 -0.30
N PRO A 272 24.97 14.22 -1.56
CA PRO A 272 24.44 15.20 -2.53
C PRO A 272 22.95 15.52 -2.27
N LEU A 273 22.59 15.94 -1.05
CA LEU A 273 21.20 16.09 -0.65
C LEU A 273 20.45 17.22 -1.37
N ASP A 274 21.13 18.30 -1.76
CA ASP A 274 20.51 19.39 -2.54
C ASP A 274 20.14 18.92 -3.95
N ALA A 275 21.04 18.16 -4.58
CA ALA A 275 20.75 17.56 -5.88
C ALA A 275 19.63 16.52 -5.78
N GLU A 276 19.63 15.70 -4.72
CA GLU A 276 18.54 14.77 -4.43
C GLU A 276 17.21 15.52 -4.30
N ALA A 277 17.15 16.57 -3.48
CA ALA A 277 15.92 17.35 -3.25
C ALA A 277 15.37 17.91 -4.56
N THR A 278 16.24 18.47 -5.42
CA THR A 278 15.87 19.00 -6.73
C THR A 278 15.30 17.93 -7.64
N LEU A 279 15.98 16.79 -7.78
CA LEU A 279 15.55 15.68 -8.63
C LEU A 279 14.26 15.03 -8.12
N VAL A 280 14.14 14.84 -6.80
CA VAL A 280 12.93 14.33 -6.16
C VAL A 280 11.73 15.23 -6.45
N GLN A 281 11.87 16.54 -6.39
CA GLN A 281 10.79 17.47 -6.71
C GLN A 281 10.35 17.34 -8.17
N GLN A 282 11.28 17.11 -9.08
CA GLN A 282 10.95 16.87 -10.49
C GLN A 282 10.18 15.56 -10.69
N VAL A 283 10.53 14.49 -9.96
CA VAL A 283 9.79 13.21 -10.01
C VAL A 283 8.38 13.37 -9.42
N LEU A 284 8.23 14.08 -8.31
CA LEU A 284 6.91 14.33 -7.71
C LEU A 284 6.00 15.09 -8.68
N SER A 285 6.53 16.09 -9.38
CA SER A 285 5.80 16.80 -10.44
C SER A 285 5.43 15.90 -11.63
N ALA A 286 6.30 14.95 -11.98
CA ALA A 286 6.02 13.99 -13.06
C ALA A 286 4.99 12.93 -12.67
N LEU A 287 4.95 12.52 -11.39
CA LEU A 287 3.95 11.59 -10.85
C LEU A 287 2.55 12.21 -10.79
N ARG A 288 2.46 13.52 -10.58
CA ARG A 288 1.20 14.28 -10.49
C ARG A 288 1.24 15.50 -11.41
N PRO A 289 1.21 15.30 -12.73
CA PRO A 289 1.27 16.42 -13.66
C PRO A 289 0.00 17.26 -13.57
N GLN A 290 0.15 18.57 -13.45
CA GLN A 290 -0.97 19.50 -13.54
C GLN A 290 -1.56 19.48 -14.97
N PRO A 291 -2.85 19.74 -15.14
CA PRO A 291 -3.45 19.86 -16.45
C PRO A 291 -2.64 20.82 -17.36
N GLY A 292 -2.27 20.38 -18.54
CA GLY A 292 -1.45 21.14 -19.49
C GLY A 292 0.05 21.18 -19.24
N GLN A 293 0.55 20.67 -18.09
CA GLN A 293 1.99 20.63 -17.75
C GLN A 293 2.64 19.25 -17.98
N GLN A 294 2.15 18.50 -18.93
CA GLN A 294 2.70 17.19 -19.23
C GLN A 294 4.08 17.31 -19.90
N ARG A 295 5.11 16.75 -19.26
CA ARG A 295 6.48 16.71 -19.83
C ARG A 295 6.54 15.86 -21.09
N LYS A 296 7.40 16.24 -22.04
CA LYS A 296 7.72 15.42 -23.22
C LYS A 296 8.46 14.15 -22.80
N MET A 297 8.41 13.10 -23.60
CA MET A 297 9.11 11.85 -23.31
C MET A 297 10.62 12.05 -23.21
N GLU A 298 11.20 12.88 -24.08
CA GLU A 298 12.63 13.23 -24.04
C GLU A 298 13.04 13.86 -22.71
N ASP A 299 12.22 14.76 -22.14
CA ASP A 299 12.49 15.38 -20.83
C ASP A 299 12.42 14.35 -19.70
N LEU A 300 11.53 13.37 -19.82
CA LEU A 300 11.41 12.27 -18.86
C LEU A 300 12.60 11.30 -18.96
N ASP A 301 13.09 11.01 -20.17
CA ASP A 301 14.28 10.18 -20.37
C ASP A 301 15.53 10.88 -19.83
N ASN A 302 15.68 12.17 -20.05
CA ASN A 302 16.77 12.97 -19.48
C ASN A 302 16.70 12.97 -17.93
N LEU A 303 15.51 13.16 -17.37
CA LEU A 303 15.32 13.09 -15.91
C LEU A 303 15.69 11.70 -15.36
N ARG A 304 15.27 10.62 -16.05
CA ARG A 304 15.62 9.25 -15.67
C ARG A 304 17.13 9.03 -15.69
N PHE A 305 17.81 9.53 -16.70
CA PHE A 305 19.28 9.43 -16.81
C PHE A 305 19.97 10.16 -15.66
N GLU A 306 19.56 11.40 -15.35
CA GLU A 306 20.14 12.16 -14.24
C GLU A 306 19.87 11.51 -12.87
N LEU A 307 18.67 10.98 -12.63
CA LEU A 307 18.33 10.23 -11.43
C LEU A 307 19.22 9.00 -11.28
N GLN A 308 19.39 8.21 -12.34
CA GLN A 308 20.23 7.03 -12.33
C GLN A 308 21.72 7.38 -12.03
N LYS A 309 22.21 8.48 -12.61
CA LYS A 309 23.57 8.95 -12.45
C LYS A 309 23.84 9.49 -11.03
N GLN A 310 22.93 10.31 -10.51
CA GLN A 310 23.14 11.03 -9.25
C GLN A 310 22.63 10.27 -8.02
N LEU A 311 21.45 9.62 -8.12
CA LEU A 311 20.82 8.92 -6.99
C LEU A 311 20.97 7.40 -7.05
N GLY A 312 21.29 6.84 -8.21
CA GLY A 312 21.45 5.40 -8.39
C GLY A 312 20.11 4.65 -8.49
N ALA A 313 20.19 3.34 -8.77
CA ALA A 313 19.04 2.47 -8.98
C ALA A 313 18.26 2.13 -7.71
N GLU A 314 18.90 2.29 -6.55
CA GLU A 314 18.34 1.88 -5.25
C GLU A 314 17.49 2.98 -4.61
N HIS A 315 17.46 4.17 -5.20
CA HIS A 315 16.68 5.30 -4.72
C HIS A 315 15.23 5.23 -5.23
N TRP A 316 14.27 5.49 -4.34
CA TRP A 316 12.84 5.42 -4.67
C TRP A 316 12.43 6.34 -5.84
N ALA A 317 13.04 7.53 -5.96
CA ALA A 317 12.72 8.47 -7.04
C ALA A 317 13.16 7.94 -8.40
N THR A 318 14.31 7.29 -8.47
CA THR A 318 14.79 6.61 -9.69
C THR A 318 13.84 5.47 -10.07
N ALA A 319 13.42 4.67 -9.10
CA ALA A 319 12.47 3.58 -9.32
C ALA A 319 11.09 4.10 -9.75
N ALA A 320 10.60 5.18 -9.15
CA ALA A 320 9.31 5.79 -9.46
C ALA A 320 9.19 6.26 -10.92
N MET A 321 10.32 6.55 -11.58
CA MET A 321 10.31 6.81 -13.03
C MET A 321 9.76 5.64 -13.84
N GLY A 322 9.87 4.40 -13.34
CA GLY A 322 9.23 3.24 -13.95
C GLY A 322 7.70 3.37 -14.01
N ILE A 323 7.07 3.92 -12.96
CA ILE A 323 5.62 4.22 -12.97
C ILE A 323 5.31 5.34 -13.98
N VAL A 324 6.08 6.44 -13.94
CA VAL A 324 5.88 7.60 -14.82
C VAL A 324 5.96 7.19 -16.28
N MET A 325 7.00 6.46 -16.66
CA MET A 325 7.24 6.03 -18.04
C MET A 325 6.18 5.01 -18.49
N ASN A 326 5.83 4.04 -17.64
CA ASN A 326 4.76 3.08 -17.92
C ASN A 326 3.42 3.79 -18.13
N TYR A 327 3.05 4.71 -17.24
CA TYR A 327 1.79 5.46 -17.36
C TYR A 327 1.75 6.31 -18.65
N ARG A 328 2.83 7.01 -18.96
CA ARG A 328 2.93 7.84 -20.17
C ARG A 328 2.88 7.01 -21.46
N GLY A 329 3.60 5.88 -21.50
CA GLY A 329 3.55 4.97 -22.64
C GLY A 329 2.15 4.39 -22.86
N ARG A 330 1.42 4.06 -21.78
CA ARG A 330 0.03 3.60 -21.85
C ARG A 330 -0.94 4.68 -22.32
N ALA A 331 -0.77 5.92 -21.85
CA ALA A 331 -1.63 7.03 -22.25
C ALA A 331 -1.59 7.26 -23.77
N ALA A 332 -0.43 7.10 -24.40
CA ALA A 332 -0.27 7.20 -25.85
C ALA A 332 -1.02 6.09 -26.65
N THR A 333 -1.41 5.00 -25.99
CA THR A 333 -2.02 3.81 -26.61
C THR A 333 -3.42 3.49 -26.07
N GLY A 334 -4.13 4.49 -25.54
CA GLY A 334 -5.48 4.31 -25.01
C GLY A 334 -5.56 3.51 -23.71
N GLY A 335 -4.50 3.55 -22.90
CA GLY A 335 -4.46 2.97 -21.55
C GLY A 335 -4.00 1.52 -21.48
N LYS A 336 -3.62 0.89 -22.59
CA LYS A 336 -3.15 -0.50 -22.64
C LYS A 336 -1.63 -0.58 -22.75
N ILE A 337 -1.04 -1.65 -22.23
CA ILE A 337 0.36 -1.99 -22.52
C ILE A 337 0.41 -2.65 -23.89
N CYS A 338 0.99 -1.95 -24.86
CA CYS A 338 1.07 -2.39 -26.26
C CYS A 338 2.51 -2.61 -26.72
N SER A 339 3.47 -2.30 -25.89
CA SER A 339 4.88 -2.40 -26.26
C SER A 339 5.73 -2.88 -25.10
N LEU A 340 6.78 -3.56 -25.46
CA LEU A 340 7.77 -4.11 -24.57
C LEU A 340 8.52 -3.07 -23.73
N PRO A 341 8.98 -1.92 -24.28
CA PRO A 341 9.61 -0.88 -23.46
C PRO A 341 8.71 -0.41 -22.31
N VAL A 342 7.41 -0.19 -22.57
CA VAL A 342 6.43 0.23 -21.57
C VAL A 342 6.27 -0.84 -20.46
N ALA A 343 6.26 -2.11 -20.83
CA ALA A 343 6.22 -3.21 -19.86
C ALA A 343 7.50 -3.26 -19.00
N LEU A 344 8.67 -3.03 -19.63
CA LEU A 344 9.96 -3.01 -18.94
C LEU A 344 10.05 -1.91 -17.89
N ASP A 345 9.60 -0.71 -18.22
CA ASP A 345 9.63 0.41 -17.28
C ASP A 345 8.83 0.08 -16.01
N GLY A 346 7.63 -0.48 -16.19
CA GLY A 346 6.82 -0.94 -15.06
C GLY A 346 7.48 -2.09 -14.27
N LEU A 347 8.09 -3.05 -14.97
CA LEU A 347 8.81 -4.15 -14.33
C LEU A 347 9.99 -3.69 -13.48
N LEU A 348 10.74 -2.67 -13.92
CA LEU A 348 11.85 -2.11 -13.15
C LEU A 348 11.38 -1.57 -11.80
N PHE A 349 10.24 -0.88 -11.78
CA PHE A 349 9.66 -0.40 -10.54
C PHE A 349 9.16 -1.53 -9.64
N LEU A 350 8.43 -2.51 -10.19
CA LEU A 350 7.91 -3.64 -9.41
C LEU A 350 9.04 -4.49 -8.83
N ASP A 351 10.09 -4.72 -9.60
CA ASP A 351 11.28 -5.44 -9.15
C ASP A 351 12.00 -4.70 -8.02
N TRP A 352 12.14 -3.38 -8.15
CA TRP A 352 12.68 -2.55 -7.09
C TRP A 352 11.82 -2.64 -5.82
N LEU A 353 10.49 -2.51 -5.96
CA LEU A 353 9.55 -2.55 -4.84
C LEU A 353 9.61 -3.89 -4.08
N MET A 354 9.59 -5.00 -4.81
CA MET A 354 9.72 -6.35 -4.23
C MET A 354 11.08 -6.56 -3.55
N GLY A 355 12.16 -6.03 -4.16
CA GLY A 355 13.53 -6.14 -3.64
C GLY A 355 13.78 -5.34 -2.36
N ARG A 356 12.89 -4.42 -1.96
CA ARG A 356 13.05 -3.63 -0.73
C ARG A 356 12.60 -4.34 0.53
N GLY A 357 11.99 -5.51 0.42
CA GLY A 357 11.42 -6.20 1.58
C GLY A 357 10.32 -5.39 2.27
N LEU A 358 9.67 -4.48 1.52
CA LEU A 358 8.53 -3.75 2.05
C LEU A 358 7.40 -4.72 2.33
N PRO A 359 6.64 -4.51 3.42
CA PRO A 359 5.53 -5.37 3.73
C PRO A 359 4.53 -5.37 2.57
N VAL A 360 3.89 -6.51 2.35
CA VAL A 360 2.79 -6.59 1.40
C VAL A 360 1.67 -5.70 1.93
N ALA A 361 1.51 -4.54 1.29
CA ALA A 361 0.41 -3.64 1.61
C ALA A 361 -0.82 -4.04 0.80
N PRO A 362 -2.05 -3.78 1.31
CA PRO A 362 -3.29 -4.05 0.59
C PRO A 362 -3.32 -3.39 -0.79
N ALA A 363 -4.09 -3.96 -1.70
CA ALA A 363 -4.25 -3.45 -3.06
C ALA A 363 -4.68 -1.98 -3.11
N ARG A 364 -5.41 -1.51 -2.09
CA ARG A 364 -5.80 -0.10 -1.98
C ARG A 364 -4.59 0.84 -1.85
N ILE A 365 -3.58 0.45 -1.06
CA ILE A 365 -2.33 1.21 -0.90
C ILE A 365 -1.44 1.04 -2.13
N LEU A 366 -1.41 -0.16 -2.71
CA LEU A 366 -0.60 -0.50 -3.89
C LEU A 366 -1.44 -0.58 -5.17
N ARG A 367 -2.55 0.18 -5.26
CA ARG A 367 -3.48 0.13 -6.40
C ARG A 367 -2.77 0.29 -7.74
N THR A 368 -1.95 1.33 -7.89
CA THR A 368 -1.21 1.57 -9.13
C THR A 368 -0.19 0.48 -9.44
N PRO A 369 0.70 0.08 -8.49
CA PRO A 369 1.59 -1.06 -8.70
C PRO A 369 0.85 -2.37 -8.99
N THR A 370 -0.26 -2.64 -8.31
CA THR A 370 -1.05 -3.88 -8.52
C THR A 370 -1.68 -3.91 -9.91
N ALA A 371 -2.34 -2.83 -10.32
CA ALA A 371 -2.90 -2.72 -11.66
C ALA A 371 -1.83 -2.84 -12.74
N MET A 372 -0.68 -2.19 -12.54
CA MET A 372 0.46 -2.30 -13.43
C MET A 372 1.00 -3.72 -13.53
N ALA A 373 1.11 -4.43 -12.40
CA ALA A 373 1.57 -5.82 -12.36
C ALA A 373 0.62 -6.77 -13.10
N VAL A 374 -0.70 -6.59 -12.93
CA VAL A 374 -1.74 -7.36 -13.62
C VAL A 374 -1.69 -7.11 -15.13
N ASP A 375 -1.58 -5.86 -15.56
CA ASP A 375 -1.48 -5.51 -16.98
C ASP A 375 -0.22 -6.08 -17.63
N ILE A 376 0.93 -5.99 -16.95
CA ILE A 376 2.21 -6.56 -17.44
C ILE A 376 2.13 -8.08 -17.51
N ALA A 377 1.60 -8.73 -16.48
CA ALA A 377 1.44 -10.18 -16.47
C ALA A 377 0.50 -10.64 -17.60
N SER A 378 -0.63 -9.95 -17.80
CA SER A 378 -1.56 -10.21 -18.91
C SER A 378 -0.91 -10.00 -20.28
N PHE A 379 -0.14 -8.92 -20.45
CA PHE A 379 0.65 -8.68 -21.66
C PHE A 379 1.63 -9.81 -21.94
N CYS A 380 2.36 -10.28 -20.92
CA CYS A 380 3.32 -11.37 -21.04
C CYS A 380 2.66 -12.72 -21.39
N ILE A 381 1.40 -12.94 -21.00
CA ILE A 381 0.65 -14.17 -21.32
C ILE A 381 0.05 -14.10 -22.71
N LYS A 382 -0.58 -12.98 -23.07
CA LYS A 382 -1.30 -12.80 -24.36
C LYS A 382 -0.36 -12.55 -25.53
N GLY A 383 0.80 -11.95 -25.28
CA GLY A 383 1.84 -11.78 -26.29
C GLY A 383 2.52 -13.11 -26.59
N ALA A 384 2.92 -13.30 -27.84
CA ALA A 384 3.64 -14.51 -28.29
C ALA A 384 5.08 -14.60 -27.70
N HIS A 385 5.30 -14.09 -26.50
CA HIS A 385 6.60 -13.97 -25.84
C HIS A 385 7.12 -15.29 -25.24
N GLY A 386 6.53 -16.40 -25.63
CA GLY A 386 7.03 -17.74 -25.31
C GLY A 386 7.05 -18.05 -23.80
N ILE A 387 7.98 -18.91 -23.40
CA ILE A 387 8.18 -19.34 -22.00
C ILE A 387 8.66 -18.20 -21.12
N ASP A 388 9.35 -17.22 -21.66
CA ASP A 388 9.94 -16.12 -20.92
C ASP A 388 8.86 -15.18 -20.34
N GLY A 389 7.85 -14.87 -21.16
CA GLY A 389 6.67 -14.16 -20.68
C GLY A 389 5.93 -14.94 -19.58
N ARG A 390 5.87 -16.27 -19.67
CA ARG A 390 5.27 -17.12 -18.64
C ARG A 390 6.01 -17.07 -17.31
N CYS A 391 7.34 -17.04 -17.33
CA CYS A 391 8.14 -16.91 -16.11
C CYS A 391 7.92 -15.57 -15.42
N ILE A 392 7.88 -14.47 -16.19
CA ILE A 392 7.60 -13.14 -15.66
C ILE A 392 6.17 -13.08 -15.09
N ALA A 393 5.19 -13.51 -15.86
CA ALA A 393 3.79 -13.53 -15.45
C ALA A 393 3.56 -14.39 -14.20
N GLY A 394 4.13 -15.62 -14.18
CA GLY A 394 4.03 -16.52 -13.03
C GLY A 394 4.66 -15.94 -11.78
N ARG A 395 5.80 -15.28 -11.90
CA ARG A 395 6.47 -14.64 -10.77
C ARG A 395 5.70 -13.43 -10.24
N LEU A 396 5.26 -12.52 -11.12
CA LEU A 396 4.42 -11.39 -10.72
C LEU A 396 3.13 -11.85 -10.06
N THR A 397 2.48 -12.87 -10.61
CA THR A 397 1.24 -13.41 -10.03
C THR A 397 1.50 -13.98 -8.65
N LYS A 398 2.49 -14.85 -8.48
CA LYS A 398 2.74 -15.57 -7.24
C LYS A 398 3.37 -14.70 -6.14
N GLU A 399 4.34 -13.86 -6.49
CA GLU A 399 5.15 -13.13 -5.52
C GLU A 399 4.60 -11.72 -5.22
N PHE A 400 3.74 -11.17 -6.10
CA PHE A 400 3.22 -9.83 -5.95
C PHE A 400 1.68 -9.77 -5.95
N ILE A 401 1.01 -10.24 -7.02
CA ILE A 401 -0.43 -10.04 -7.21
C ILE A 401 -1.25 -10.80 -6.17
N LEU A 402 -1.07 -12.12 -6.07
CA LEU A 402 -1.86 -12.95 -5.17
C LEU A 402 -1.66 -12.62 -3.69
N PRO A 403 -0.44 -12.34 -3.18
CA PRO A 403 -0.27 -11.89 -1.79
C PRO A 403 -1.02 -10.58 -1.47
N ILE A 404 -1.00 -9.61 -2.39
CA ILE A 404 -1.73 -8.35 -2.21
C ILE A 404 -3.24 -8.59 -2.20
N LEU A 405 -3.74 -9.41 -3.12
CA LEU A 405 -5.18 -9.71 -3.21
C LEU A 405 -5.68 -10.55 -2.05
N ALA A 406 -4.87 -11.48 -1.54
CA ALA A 406 -5.21 -12.26 -0.35
C ALA A 406 -5.43 -11.37 0.89
N GLY A 407 -4.64 -10.31 1.05
CA GLY A 407 -4.83 -9.30 2.09
C GLY A 407 -5.93 -8.27 1.80
N SER A 408 -6.57 -8.32 0.62
CA SER A 408 -7.50 -7.30 0.13
C SER A 408 -8.90 -7.84 -0.19
N CYS A 409 -9.24 -9.04 0.29
CA CYS A 409 -10.51 -9.73 -0.06
C CYS A 409 -11.79 -8.92 0.21
N SER A 410 -11.71 -7.86 1.01
CA SER A 410 -12.82 -6.95 1.33
C SER A 410 -12.65 -5.55 0.71
N ASP A 411 -11.66 -5.35 -0.16
CA ASP A 411 -11.39 -4.02 -0.73
C ASP A 411 -12.39 -3.66 -1.83
N SER A 412 -13.46 -2.96 -1.43
CA SER A 412 -14.50 -2.46 -2.33
C SER A 412 -13.97 -1.47 -3.40
N SER A 413 -12.78 -0.91 -3.22
CA SER A 413 -12.17 0.00 -4.20
C SER A 413 -11.78 -0.72 -5.50
N LEU A 414 -11.65 -2.05 -5.46
CA LEU A 414 -11.40 -2.90 -6.62
C LEU A 414 -12.68 -3.56 -7.16
N ALA A 415 -13.77 -3.57 -6.39
CA ALA A 415 -15.02 -4.26 -6.76
C ALA A 415 -15.70 -3.71 -8.04
N GLY A 416 -15.47 -2.43 -8.37
CA GLY A 416 -16.00 -1.79 -9.58
C GLY A 416 -15.21 -2.06 -10.86
N LEU A 417 -14.12 -2.85 -10.79
CA LEU A 417 -13.23 -3.09 -11.93
C LEU A 417 -13.42 -4.49 -12.49
N GLN A 418 -14.57 -4.78 -13.10
CA GLN A 418 -14.88 -6.08 -13.66
C GLN A 418 -13.76 -6.61 -14.57
N ALA A 419 -13.25 -5.78 -15.49
CA ALA A 419 -12.16 -6.16 -16.38
C ALA A 419 -10.85 -6.49 -15.65
N PHE A 420 -10.58 -5.86 -14.51
CA PHE A 420 -9.46 -6.19 -13.64
C PHE A 420 -9.62 -7.57 -13.00
N TRP A 421 -10.81 -7.88 -12.48
CA TRP A 421 -11.06 -9.18 -11.86
C TRP A 421 -11.08 -10.33 -12.88
N GLU A 422 -11.56 -10.09 -14.09
CA GLU A 422 -11.46 -11.04 -15.19
C GLU A 422 -9.99 -11.35 -15.51
N GLN A 423 -9.12 -10.34 -15.59
CA GLN A 423 -7.68 -10.54 -15.78
C GLN A 423 -7.03 -11.28 -14.60
N VAL A 424 -7.40 -10.95 -13.37
CA VAL A 424 -6.91 -11.66 -12.17
C VAL A 424 -7.34 -13.12 -12.20
N ALA A 425 -8.58 -13.42 -12.60
CA ALA A 425 -9.07 -14.79 -12.75
C ALA A 425 -8.28 -15.57 -13.83
N GLU A 426 -8.00 -14.94 -14.99
CA GLU A 426 -7.15 -15.51 -16.05
C GLU A 426 -5.74 -15.81 -15.52
N LEU A 427 -5.15 -14.89 -14.77
CA LEU A 427 -3.82 -15.06 -14.17
C LEU A 427 -3.78 -16.16 -13.12
N SER A 428 -4.83 -16.26 -12.30
CA SER A 428 -4.96 -17.31 -11.29
C SER A 428 -5.10 -18.68 -11.94
N ALA A 429 -5.95 -18.81 -12.96
CA ALA A 429 -6.10 -20.03 -13.75
C ALA A 429 -4.80 -20.41 -14.45
N PHE A 430 -4.07 -19.43 -15.00
CA PHE A 430 -2.76 -19.65 -15.60
C PHE A 430 -1.73 -20.11 -14.55
N SER A 431 -1.70 -19.52 -13.37
CA SER A 431 -0.82 -19.92 -12.27
C SER A 431 -1.09 -21.36 -11.83
N GLU A 432 -2.35 -21.77 -11.72
CA GLU A 432 -2.72 -23.18 -11.42
C GLU A 432 -2.31 -24.12 -12.55
N LYS A 433 -2.53 -23.73 -13.80
CA LYS A 433 -2.06 -24.50 -14.95
C LYS A 433 -0.55 -24.71 -14.95
N LEU A 434 0.24 -23.70 -14.57
CA LEU A 434 1.69 -23.83 -14.42
C LEU A 434 2.09 -24.85 -13.34
N LYS A 435 1.25 -25.04 -12.31
CA LYS A 435 1.47 -26.02 -11.24
C LYS A 435 1.10 -27.46 -11.62
N SER A 436 0.36 -27.63 -12.69
CA SER A 436 -0.23 -28.94 -13.06
C SER A 436 0.19 -29.47 -14.43
N THR A 437 0.98 -28.72 -15.21
CA THR A 437 1.36 -29.11 -16.56
C THR A 437 2.87 -29.07 -16.80
N CYS A 438 3.35 -29.98 -17.66
CA CYS A 438 4.73 -29.98 -18.13
C CYS A 438 4.99 -28.78 -19.06
N GLY A 439 6.01 -27.99 -18.77
CA GLY A 439 6.37 -26.80 -19.56
C GLY A 439 6.81 -27.11 -21.00
N GLU A 440 7.28 -28.35 -21.28
CA GLU A 440 7.73 -28.76 -22.60
C GLU A 440 6.62 -29.44 -23.42
N CYS A 441 5.99 -30.50 -22.88
CA CYS A 441 5.03 -31.31 -23.65
C CYS A 441 3.58 -30.99 -23.34
N GLY A 442 3.29 -30.12 -22.34
CA GLY A 442 1.93 -29.73 -21.97
C GLY A 442 1.10 -30.79 -21.23
N ASN A 443 1.65 -31.99 -20.99
CA ASN A 443 0.91 -33.04 -20.29
C ASN A 443 0.63 -32.66 -18.83
N THR A 444 -0.53 -33.05 -18.33
CA THR A 444 -0.88 -32.93 -16.91
C THR A 444 0.08 -33.76 -16.06
N LEU A 445 0.52 -33.20 -14.94
CA LEU A 445 1.47 -33.81 -14.04
C LEU A 445 0.79 -34.31 -12.77
N GLU A 446 1.03 -35.57 -12.44
CA GLU A 446 0.69 -36.09 -11.11
C GLU A 446 1.64 -35.57 -10.05
N GLU A 447 1.23 -35.53 -8.78
CA GLU A 447 2.06 -34.99 -7.70
C GLU A 447 3.38 -35.77 -7.51
N LYS A 448 3.34 -37.07 -7.67
CA LYS A 448 4.54 -37.93 -7.59
C LYS A 448 5.32 -37.88 -8.91
N GLY A 449 6.59 -37.48 -8.85
CA GLY A 449 7.48 -37.45 -10.01
C GLY A 449 7.62 -36.09 -10.70
N ARG A 450 7.00 -35.04 -10.21
CA ARG A 450 7.21 -33.70 -10.75
C ARG A 450 8.65 -33.21 -10.57
N MET A 451 9.23 -32.73 -11.65
CA MET A 451 10.51 -32.05 -11.62
C MET A 451 10.32 -30.55 -11.81
N THR A 452 11.02 -29.76 -11.04
CA THR A 452 11.00 -28.30 -11.18
C THR A 452 12.29 -27.80 -11.82
N CYS A 453 12.23 -26.71 -12.57
CA CYS A 453 13.45 -26.00 -12.95
C CYS A 453 14.24 -25.61 -11.69
N GLY A 454 15.49 -26.10 -11.59
CA GLY A 454 16.33 -25.85 -10.42
C GLY A 454 16.68 -24.38 -10.20
N GLN A 455 16.61 -23.55 -11.24
CA GLN A 455 16.92 -22.12 -11.16
C GLN A 455 15.67 -21.28 -10.81
N CYS A 456 14.65 -21.24 -11.67
CA CYS A 456 13.49 -20.36 -11.46
C CYS A 456 12.42 -20.96 -10.54
N ARG A 457 12.34 -22.30 -10.44
CA ARG A 457 11.29 -23.03 -9.72
C ARG A 457 9.85 -22.69 -10.13
N GLN A 458 9.67 -22.09 -11.31
CA GLN A 458 8.36 -21.71 -11.85
C GLN A 458 7.82 -22.73 -12.85
N ILE A 459 8.68 -23.43 -13.56
CA ILE A 459 8.30 -24.37 -14.60
C ILE A 459 8.47 -25.80 -14.08
N LEU A 460 7.44 -26.62 -14.32
CA LEU A 460 7.39 -28.04 -13.98
C LEU A 460 7.62 -28.89 -15.23
N TYR A 461 8.17 -30.08 -15.04
CA TYR A 461 8.42 -31.03 -16.10
C TYR A 461 8.03 -32.45 -15.67
N CYS A 462 7.54 -33.25 -16.63
CA CYS A 462 7.23 -34.67 -16.40
C CYS A 462 8.48 -35.55 -16.35
N SER A 463 9.57 -35.10 -16.97
CA SER A 463 10.81 -35.85 -17.00
C SER A 463 12.05 -34.95 -17.21
N LYS A 464 13.23 -35.51 -16.99
CA LYS A 464 14.51 -34.85 -17.22
C LYS A 464 14.73 -34.51 -18.70
N GLU A 465 14.22 -35.36 -19.60
CA GLU A 465 14.30 -35.19 -21.06
C GLU A 465 13.47 -33.96 -21.47
N CYS A 466 12.28 -33.80 -20.93
CA CYS A 466 11.46 -32.59 -21.17
C CYS A 466 12.16 -31.34 -20.64
N GLN A 467 12.72 -31.40 -19.44
CA GLN A 467 13.49 -30.29 -18.89
C GLN A 467 14.68 -29.90 -19.76
N MET A 468 15.46 -30.91 -20.23
CA MET A 468 16.62 -30.66 -21.07
C MET A 468 16.25 -30.11 -22.45
N ARG A 469 15.15 -30.61 -23.07
CA ARG A 469 14.67 -30.08 -24.35
C ARG A 469 14.24 -28.66 -24.26
N ASP A 470 13.40 -28.34 -23.27
CA ASP A 470 12.93 -26.96 -23.01
C ASP A 470 14.10 -26.03 -22.69
N TRP A 471 15.05 -26.50 -21.83
CA TRP A 471 16.23 -25.73 -21.49
C TRP A 471 17.10 -25.38 -22.71
N LYS A 472 17.32 -26.32 -23.61
CA LYS A 472 18.10 -26.11 -24.83
C LYS A 472 17.38 -25.23 -25.84
N ARG A 473 16.05 -25.41 -25.98
CA ARG A 473 15.23 -24.73 -26.97
C ARG A 473 14.99 -23.28 -26.62
N GLN A 474 14.56 -22.99 -25.40
CA GLN A 474 14.07 -21.66 -25.05
C GLN A 474 14.25 -21.27 -23.57
N HIS A 475 13.98 -22.14 -22.60
CA HIS A 475 13.91 -21.77 -21.19
C HIS A 475 15.22 -21.21 -20.63
N LYS A 476 16.41 -21.66 -21.14
CA LYS A 476 17.71 -21.10 -20.73
C LYS A 476 17.81 -19.60 -20.91
N ARG A 477 17.18 -19.06 -21.95
CA ARG A 477 17.20 -17.61 -22.26
C ARG A 477 16.30 -16.81 -21.32
N GLY A 478 15.14 -17.36 -20.93
CA GLY A 478 14.10 -16.73 -20.12
C GLY A 478 14.03 -17.14 -18.65
N CYS A 479 14.87 -18.07 -18.25
CA CYS A 479 14.91 -18.51 -16.88
C CYS A 479 15.42 -17.39 -15.97
N ILE A 480 14.54 -16.91 -15.09
CA ILE A 480 14.89 -15.95 -14.05
C ILE A 480 15.12 -16.76 -12.77
N PRO A 481 16.37 -16.91 -12.28
CA PRO A 481 16.66 -17.61 -11.05
C PRO A 481 15.88 -17.02 -9.86
N ARG A 482 15.56 -17.88 -8.89
CA ARG A 482 14.92 -17.42 -7.66
C ARG A 482 15.86 -16.46 -6.94
N GLY A 483 15.40 -15.23 -6.70
CA GLY A 483 16.19 -14.15 -6.11
C GLY A 483 16.82 -13.18 -7.11
N ASP A 484 16.84 -13.51 -8.42
CA ASP A 484 17.25 -12.54 -9.43
C ASP A 484 16.17 -11.47 -9.66
N ARG A 485 16.61 -10.31 -10.08
CA ARG A 485 15.72 -9.16 -10.37
C ARG A 485 14.94 -9.36 -11.67
N LEU A 486 13.64 -9.07 -11.64
CA LEU A 486 12.77 -9.11 -12.83
C LEU A 486 13.18 -8.10 -13.90
N GLY A 487 13.77 -6.98 -13.52
CA GLY A 487 14.25 -5.92 -14.40
C GLY A 487 15.72 -6.00 -14.79
N GLY A 488 16.44 -7.08 -14.38
CA GLY A 488 17.87 -7.22 -14.63
C GLY A 488 18.22 -7.39 -16.12
N ASP A 489 19.51 -7.34 -16.43
CA ASP A 489 20.03 -7.43 -17.81
C ASP A 489 19.53 -8.65 -18.58
N ARG A 490 19.20 -9.73 -17.87
CA ARG A 490 18.66 -10.95 -18.45
C ARG A 490 17.23 -10.76 -18.97
N CYS A 491 16.35 -10.09 -18.20
CA CYS A 491 15.02 -9.71 -18.65
C CYS A 491 15.09 -8.72 -19.81
N ARG A 492 15.99 -7.73 -19.75
CA ARG A 492 16.19 -6.77 -20.85
C ARG A 492 16.66 -7.46 -22.14
N LYS A 493 17.60 -8.40 -22.04
CA LYS A 493 18.08 -9.17 -23.22
C LYS A 493 16.99 -10.06 -23.81
N LEU A 494 16.13 -10.64 -22.94
CA LEU A 494 15.01 -11.49 -23.36
C LEU A 494 13.94 -10.68 -24.08
N LEU A 495 13.64 -9.54 -23.52
CA LEU A 495 12.61 -8.65 -24.02
C LEU A 495 13.13 -7.84 -25.24
N ALA A 496 14.43 -7.69 -25.41
CA ALA A 496 15.04 -7.05 -26.60
C ALA A 496 15.24 -8.02 -27.80
N SER A 497 15.04 -9.33 -27.60
CA SER A 497 15.17 -10.35 -28.65
C SER A 497 13.83 -10.74 -29.29
N VAL A 498 12.76 -10.04 -28.93
CA VAL A 498 11.40 -10.14 -29.49
C VAL A 498 11.04 -8.85 -30.22
#